data_3a0b2e236e3b25b8030b2c0939b92e7e
#
_entry.id   3a0b2e236e3b25b8030b2c0939b92e7e
#
_cell.length_a   1.000
_cell.length_b   1.000
_cell.length_c   1.000
_cell.angle_alpha   90.00
_cell.angle_beta   90.00
_cell.angle_gamma   90.00
#
_symmetry.space_group_name_H-M   'P 1'
#
loop_
_entity.id
_entity.type
_entity.pdbx_description
1 polymer ?
#
loop_
_entity_poly.entity_id
_entity_poly.type
_entity_poly.pdbx_seq_one_letter_code
_entity_poly.pdbx_strand_id
1 'polypeptide(L)'
;VFHIELVEQCKANNRQAQLQLYRQYCDGMFAVAMRFLKNVDDAEDVLQEAFIKAFQRIDQFQGEVTFGAWLKRIVVNGSIDFLKSKHQRTVELDETYMHVADDEDWNVEPGISLDQVKKAIEELPTKYKYVVQLFLVEGYDHAEISEILGITETASRTRLLRGKTQLKEKLKDLAYGT
;
A
#
# COMPACT_ATOMS: atom_id res chain seq x y z
N VAL A 1 -4.74 8.83 24.46
CA VAL A 1 -5.60 9.94 24.96
C VAL A 1 -5.39 11.18 24.10
N PHE A 2 -4.16 11.66 23.89
CA PHE A 2 -3.85 12.91 23.14
C PHE A 2 -4.35 12.92 21.69
N HIS A 3 -4.30 11.81 20.98
CA HIS A 3 -4.74 11.74 19.59
C HIS A 3 -6.26 11.83 19.40
N ILE A 4 -7.04 11.28 20.32
CA ILE A 4 -8.50 11.30 20.23
C ILE A 4 -9.01 12.74 20.41
N GLU A 5 -8.44 13.48 21.36
CA GLU A 5 -8.80 14.87 21.61
C GLU A 5 -8.48 15.78 20.42
N LEU A 6 -7.34 15.56 19.75
CA LEU A 6 -6.94 16.32 18.57
C LEU A 6 -7.86 16.03 17.38
N VAL A 7 -8.29 14.78 17.19
CA VAL A 7 -9.26 14.40 16.15
C VAL A 7 -10.63 15.04 16.40
N GLU A 8 -11.11 15.03 17.65
CA GLU A 8 -12.37 15.69 17.99
C GLU A 8 -12.33 17.21 17.73
N GLN A 9 -11.19 17.87 18.01
CA GLN A 9 -11.01 19.27 17.61
C GLN A 9 -11.04 19.46 16.09
N CYS A 10 -10.49 18.51 15.33
CA CYS A 10 -10.57 18.55 13.86
C CYS A 10 -11.99 18.38 13.35
N LYS A 11 -12.80 17.50 13.96
CA LYS A 11 -14.25 17.38 13.67
C LYS A 11 -15.00 18.69 13.92
N ALA A 12 -14.59 19.46 14.94
CA ALA A 12 -15.10 20.79 15.19
C ALA A 12 -14.53 21.89 14.25
N ASN A 13 -13.90 21.52 13.14
CA ASN A 13 -13.27 22.42 12.16
C ASN A 13 -12.18 23.34 12.72
N ASN A 14 -11.50 22.93 13.78
CA ASN A 14 -10.37 23.68 14.32
C ASN A 14 -9.16 23.59 13.39
N ARG A 15 -8.85 24.70 12.71
CA ARG A 15 -7.73 24.78 11.74
C ARG A 15 -6.36 24.52 12.36
N GLN A 16 -6.15 24.90 13.61
CA GLN A 16 -4.87 24.65 14.31
C GLN A 16 -4.70 23.16 14.59
N ALA A 17 -5.78 22.49 14.99
CA ALA A 17 -5.77 21.03 15.17
C ALA A 17 -5.53 20.28 13.85
N GLN A 18 -6.17 20.73 12.76
CA GLN A 18 -5.92 20.16 11.42
C GLN A 18 -4.45 20.34 10.99
N LEU A 19 -3.88 21.53 11.20
CA LEU A 19 -2.46 21.79 10.90
C LEU A 19 -1.53 20.93 11.76
N GLN A 20 -1.87 20.70 13.02
CA GLN A 20 -1.10 19.85 13.91
C GLN A 20 -1.14 18.38 13.47
N LEU A 21 -2.32 17.83 13.10
CA LEU A 21 -2.44 16.50 12.52
C LEU A 21 -1.67 16.40 11.19
N TYR A 22 -1.78 17.38 10.32
CA TYR A 22 -1.03 17.40 9.08
C TYR A 22 0.48 17.29 9.34
N ARG A 23 1.05 18.16 10.17
CA ARG A 23 2.48 18.15 10.50
C ARG A 23 2.95 16.84 11.14
N GLN A 24 2.08 16.19 11.90
CA GLN A 24 2.41 14.92 12.56
C GLN A 24 2.49 13.75 11.59
N TYR A 25 1.68 13.75 10.55
CA TYR A 25 1.51 12.60 9.66
C TYR A 25 2.07 12.80 8.24
N CYS A 26 2.33 14.06 7.80
CA CYS A 26 2.69 14.34 6.40
C CYS A 26 3.92 13.55 5.93
N ASP A 27 5.02 13.52 6.68
CA ASP A 27 6.26 12.84 6.28
C ASP A 27 6.07 11.33 6.16
N GLY A 28 5.39 10.72 7.15
CA GLY A 28 5.08 9.29 7.12
C GLY A 28 4.16 8.92 5.96
N MET A 29 3.15 9.72 5.69
CA MET A 29 2.20 9.50 4.60
C MET A 29 2.81 9.79 3.22
N PHE A 30 3.69 10.78 3.13
CA PHE A 30 4.50 11.01 1.93
C PHE A 30 5.37 9.79 1.59
N ALA A 31 6.06 9.22 2.59
CA ALA A 31 6.82 8.00 2.41
C ALA A 31 5.95 6.81 1.95
N VAL A 32 4.71 6.71 2.42
CA VAL A 32 3.73 5.71 1.92
C VAL A 32 3.44 5.97 0.43
N ALA A 33 3.06 7.19 0.04
CA ALA A 33 2.75 7.54 -1.35
C ALA A 33 3.97 7.27 -2.27
N MET A 34 5.17 7.65 -1.85
CA MET A 34 6.42 7.42 -2.59
C MET A 34 6.72 5.94 -2.85
N ARG A 35 6.30 5.02 -1.96
CA ARG A 35 6.45 3.58 -2.21
C ARG A 35 5.66 3.08 -3.42
N PHE A 36 4.54 3.74 -3.73
CA PHE A 36 3.70 3.40 -4.88
C PHE A 36 4.04 4.21 -6.13
N LEU A 37 4.20 5.52 -5.99
CA LEU A 37 4.22 6.46 -7.12
C LEU A 37 5.62 6.69 -7.69
N LYS A 38 6.68 6.58 -6.87
CA LYS A 38 8.10 6.77 -7.25
C LYS A 38 8.43 8.13 -7.87
N ASN A 39 7.51 9.07 -7.83
CA ASN A 39 7.66 10.43 -8.33
C ASN A 39 7.23 11.40 -7.23
N VAL A 40 8.04 12.43 -6.97
CA VAL A 40 7.83 13.37 -5.88
C VAL A 40 6.57 14.19 -6.10
N ASP A 41 6.40 14.74 -7.31
CA ASP A 41 5.27 15.60 -7.63
C ASP A 41 3.94 14.82 -7.55
N ASP A 42 3.90 13.61 -8.13
CA ASP A 42 2.73 12.73 -8.05
C ASP A 42 2.41 12.35 -6.58
N ALA A 43 3.44 12.12 -5.76
CA ALA A 43 3.27 11.77 -4.35
C ALA A 43 2.77 12.94 -3.51
N GLU A 44 3.24 14.17 -3.79
CA GLU A 44 2.76 15.39 -3.14
C GLU A 44 1.30 15.66 -3.49
N ASP A 45 0.92 15.53 -4.76
CA ASP A 45 -0.46 15.72 -5.23
C ASP A 45 -1.42 14.72 -4.54
N VAL A 46 -1.06 13.43 -4.55
CA VAL A 46 -1.87 12.40 -3.89
C VAL A 46 -1.95 12.64 -2.38
N LEU A 47 -0.85 13.05 -1.74
CA LEU A 47 -0.82 13.36 -0.32
C LEU A 47 -1.76 14.52 0.03
N GLN A 48 -1.72 15.61 -0.73
CA GLN A 48 -2.59 16.77 -0.53
C GLN A 48 -4.07 16.37 -0.66
N GLU A 49 -4.42 15.65 -1.74
CA GLU A 49 -5.78 15.15 -1.92
C GLU A 49 -6.23 14.20 -0.80
N ALA A 50 -5.33 13.35 -0.32
CA ALA A 50 -5.63 12.43 0.77
C ALA A 50 -5.94 13.16 2.08
N PHE A 51 -5.19 14.20 2.42
CA PHE A 51 -5.49 15.02 3.59
C PHE A 51 -6.77 15.82 3.45
N ILE A 52 -7.06 16.37 2.27
CA ILE A 52 -8.34 17.03 2.00
C ILE A 52 -9.49 16.05 2.20
N LYS A 53 -9.43 14.87 1.62
CA LYS A 53 -10.43 13.80 1.78
C LYS A 53 -10.56 13.36 3.24
N ALA A 54 -9.44 13.22 3.95
CA ALA A 54 -9.42 12.84 5.36
C ALA A 54 -10.14 13.88 6.22
N PHE A 55 -9.85 15.17 6.07
CA PHE A 55 -10.53 16.22 6.83
C PHE A 55 -12.00 16.38 6.45
N GLN A 56 -12.36 16.20 5.18
CA GLN A 56 -13.78 16.20 4.74
C GLN A 56 -14.58 15.02 5.32
N ARG A 57 -13.92 13.89 5.59
CA ARG A 57 -14.53 12.65 6.07
C ARG A 57 -14.17 12.31 7.52
N ILE A 58 -13.61 13.26 8.25
CA ILE A 58 -13.12 13.01 9.60
C ILE A 58 -14.22 12.55 10.56
N ASP A 59 -15.47 12.96 10.31
CA ASP A 59 -16.64 12.48 11.06
C ASP A 59 -16.92 10.98 10.89
N GLN A 60 -16.41 10.37 9.81
CA GLN A 60 -16.51 8.93 9.55
C GLN A 60 -15.47 8.13 10.35
N PHE A 61 -14.46 8.80 10.91
CA PHE A 61 -13.48 8.15 11.76
C PHE A 61 -14.08 7.80 13.12
N GLN A 62 -14.28 6.51 13.38
CA GLN A 62 -14.92 5.99 14.59
C GLN A 62 -13.96 5.54 15.67
N GLY A 63 -12.64 5.58 15.41
CA GLY A 63 -11.62 5.19 16.37
C GLY A 63 -11.41 3.66 16.53
N GLU A 64 -11.99 2.85 15.66
CA GLU A 64 -11.77 1.39 15.63
C GLU A 64 -10.31 1.02 15.34
N VAL A 65 -9.63 1.85 14.59
CA VAL A 65 -8.20 1.80 14.30
C VAL A 65 -7.53 3.12 14.70
N THR A 66 -6.21 3.18 14.68
CA THR A 66 -5.51 4.46 14.89
C THR A 66 -5.80 5.43 13.75
N PHE A 67 -5.78 6.75 14.03
CA PHE A 67 -5.95 7.77 13.00
C PHE A 67 -4.91 7.61 11.86
N GLY A 68 -3.66 7.27 12.21
CA GLY A 68 -2.61 7.03 11.23
C GLY A 68 -2.90 5.84 10.31
N ALA A 69 -3.49 4.76 10.82
CA ALA A 69 -3.91 3.60 9.99
C ALA A 69 -5.07 3.97 9.06
N TRP A 70 -6.06 4.71 9.57
CA TRP A 70 -7.18 5.20 8.77
C TRP A 70 -6.73 6.17 7.66
N LEU A 71 -5.86 7.14 7.99
CA LEU A 71 -5.28 8.06 7.02
C LEU A 71 -4.41 7.34 5.98
N LYS A 72 -3.59 6.38 6.42
CA LYS A 72 -2.77 5.53 5.54
C LYS A 72 -3.63 4.83 4.49
N ARG A 73 -4.81 4.31 4.88
CA ARG A 73 -5.75 3.69 3.95
C ARG A 73 -6.20 4.67 2.85
N ILE A 74 -6.47 5.92 3.22
CA ILE A 74 -6.86 6.97 2.26
C ILE A 74 -5.70 7.25 1.28
N VAL A 75 -4.46 7.37 1.77
CA VAL A 75 -3.27 7.61 0.95
C VAL A 75 -2.99 6.44 -0.01
N VAL A 76 -3.08 5.21 0.47
CA VAL A 76 -2.88 4.00 -0.34
C VAL A 76 -3.93 3.91 -1.45
N ASN A 77 -5.20 4.11 -1.11
CA ASN A 77 -6.29 4.13 -2.10
C ASN A 77 -6.06 5.22 -3.15
N GLY A 78 -5.70 6.44 -2.73
CA GLY A 78 -5.37 7.54 -3.65
C GLY A 78 -4.21 7.21 -4.58
N SER A 79 -3.15 6.59 -4.05
CA SER A 79 -1.99 6.17 -4.84
C SER A 79 -2.33 5.10 -5.87
N ILE A 80 -3.11 4.10 -5.50
CA ILE A 80 -3.57 3.04 -6.40
C ILE A 80 -4.51 3.59 -7.47
N ASP A 81 -5.45 4.47 -7.11
CA ASP A 81 -6.36 5.11 -8.06
C ASP A 81 -5.60 5.97 -9.08
N PHE A 82 -4.59 6.72 -8.61
CA PHE A 82 -3.70 7.49 -9.48
C PHE A 82 -2.97 6.58 -10.48
N LEU A 83 -2.41 5.47 -10.02
CA LEU A 83 -1.73 4.50 -10.89
C LEU A 83 -2.69 3.87 -11.89
N LYS A 84 -3.90 3.50 -11.49
CA LYS A 84 -4.94 2.99 -12.40
C LYS A 84 -5.28 4.01 -13.48
N SER A 85 -5.44 5.28 -13.12
CA SER A 85 -5.74 6.36 -14.08
C SER A 85 -4.63 6.58 -15.11
N LYS A 86 -3.38 6.47 -14.69
CA LYS A 86 -2.20 6.55 -15.57
C LYS A 86 -2.09 5.32 -16.50
N HIS A 87 -2.54 4.13 -16.05
CA HIS A 87 -2.37 2.85 -16.76
C HIS A 87 -3.63 2.41 -17.54
N GLN A 88 -4.66 3.23 -17.68
CA GLN A 88 -5.91 2.90 -18.41
C GLN A 88 -5.72 2.45 -19.88
N ARG A 89 -4.49 2.24 -20.34
CA ARG A 89 -4.15 1.73 -21.69
C ARG A 89 -3.75 0.25 -21.75
N THR A 90 -3.69 -0.46 -20.62
CA THR A 90 -3.26 -1.87 -20.65
C THR A 90 -4.04 -2.70 -19.60
N VAL A 91 -5.23 -3.13 -19.98
CA VAL A 91 -5.97 -4.15 -19.24
C VAL A 91 -5.63 -5.50 -19.88
N GLU A 92 -4.77 -6.28 -19.26
CA GLU A 92 -4.65 -7.70 -19.57
C GLU A 92 -5.58 -8.48 -18.62
N LEU A 93 -6.67 -8.95 -19.21
CA LEU A 93 -7.56 -9.97 -18.66
C LEU A 93 -6.96 -11.33 -19.05
N ASP A 94 -6.25 -11.97 -18.16
CA ASP A 94 -6.00 -13.41 -18.24
C ASP A 94 -5.77 -13.99 -16.84
N GLU A 95 -6.84 -14.50 -16.23
CA GLU A 95 -6.76 -15.24 -14.97
C GLU A 95 -7.22 -16.68 -15.20
N THR A 96 -6.28 -17.53 -15.56
CA THR A 96 -6.50 -18.98 -15.51
C THR A 96 -6.40 -19.42 -14.06
N TYR A 97 -7.51 -19.82 -13.47
CA TYR A 97 -7.58 -20.36 -12.12
C TYR A 97 -6.85 -21.70 -12.04
N MET A 98 -5.72 -21.73 -11.38
CA MET A 98 -5.11 -22.96 -10.92
C MET A 98 -5.19 -23.01 -9.38
N HIS A 99 -5.70 -24.12 -8.87
CA HIS A 99 -5.64 -24.45 -7.45
C HIS A 99 -4.16 -24.47 -7.03
N VAL A 100 -3.81 -23.63 -6.09
CA VAL A 100 -2.43 -23.56 -5.56
C VAL A 100 -2.49 -23.90 -4.09
N ALA A 101 -1.68 -24.90 -3.71
CA ALA A 101 -1.53 -25.38 -2.36
C ALA A 101 -0.96 -24.30 -1.41
N ASP A 102 -1.32 -24.40 -0.13
CA ASP A 102 -0.97 -23.49 0.94
C ASP A 102 0.55 -23.25 1.14
N ASP A 103 0.83 -22.11 1.72
CA ASP A 103 2.13 -21.52 2.08
C ASP A 103 3.22 -22.51 2.47
N GLU A 104 4.26 -22.63 1.62
CA GLU A 104 5.56 -23.06 2.08
C GLU A 104 6.26 -21.91 2.83
N ASP A 105 6.89 -22.22 3.95
CA ASP A 105 7.65 -21.32 4.81
C ASP A 105 8.52 -20.35 3.99
N TRP A 106 8.27 -19.05 4.19
CA TRP A 106 9.06 -17.98 3.60
C TRP A 106 10.36 -17.79 4.39
N ASN A 107 11.44 -18.44 3.96
CA ASN A 107 12.78 -18.17 4.45
C ASN A 107 13.57 -17.36 3.42
N VAL A 108 14.02 -16.17 3.81
CA VAL A 108 14.94 -15.34 3.01
C VAL A 108 16.38 -15.81 3.29
N GLU A 109 17.15 -16.07 2.23
CA GLU A 109 18.57 -16.46 2.32
C GLU A 109 19.37 -15.43 3.12
N PRO A 110 20.30 -15.86 4.01
CA PRO A 110 21.14 -14.93 4.75
C PRO A 110 22.01 -14.09 3.80
N GLY A 111 22.01 -12.77 3.99
CA GLY A 111 22.87 -11.86 3.20
C GLY A 111 22.11 -10.96 2.21
N ILE A 112 20.80 -11.14 2.04
CA ILE A 112 19.99 -10.26 1.19
C ILE A 112 19.61 -9.00 1.97
N SER A 113 19.94 -7.83 1.42
CA SER A 113 19.60 -6.55 2.02
C SER A 113 18.13 -6.16 1.78
N LEU A 114 17.57 -5.33 2.66
CA LEU A 114 16.21 -4.80 2.49
C LEU A 114 16.03 -4.04 1.17
N ASP A 115 17.06 -3.34 0.71
CA ASP A 115 16.99 -2.60 -0.56
C ASP A 115 16.97 -3.53 -1.77
N GLN A 116 17.66 -4.68 -1.71
CA GLN A 116 17.56 -5.72 -2.73
C GLN A 116 16.16 -6.33 -2.78
N VAL A 117 15.53 -6.57 -1.63
CA VAL A 117 14.13 -7.04 -1.57
C VAL A 117 13.17 -6.02 -2.19
N LYS A 118 13.30 -4.74 -1.82
CA LYS A 118 12.48 -3.67 -2.40
C LYS A 118 12.65 -3.58 -3.91
N LYS A 119 13.89 -3.62 -4.41
CA LYS A 119 14.16 -3.60 -5.84
C LYS A 119 13.55 -4.82 -6.56
N ALA A 120 13.68 -6.01 -5.99
CA ALA A 120 13.09 -7.20 -6.56
C ALA A 120 11.55 -7.14 -6.62
N ILE A 121 10.89 -6.54 -5.62
CA ILE A 121 9.44 -6.27 -5.64
C ILE A 121 9.08 -5.31 -6.78
N GLU A 122 9.87 -4.25 -6.99
CA GLU A 122 9.62 -3.29 -8.07
C GLU A 122 9.68 -3.91 -9.46
N GLU A 123 10.51 -4.93 -9.63
CA GLU A 123 10.69 -5.64 -10.90
C GLU A 123 9.65 -6.74 -11.15
N LEU A 124 8.72 -6.97 -10.22
CA LEU A 124 7.62 -7.90 -10.43
C LEU A 124 6.61 -7.34 -11.47
N PRO A 125 5.97 -8.22 -12.25
CA PRO A 125 4.83 -7.81 -13.07
C PRO A 125 3.78 -7.05 -12.24
N THR A 126 3.22 -6.00 -12.80
CA THR A 126 2.30 -5.07 -12.12
C THR A 126 1.17 -5.78 -11.37
N LYS A 127 0.60 -6.83 -11.97
CA LYS A 127 -0.49 -7.64 -11.38
C LYS A 127 -0.11 -8.34 -10.07
N TYR A 128 1.17 -8.66 -9.86
CA TYR A 128 1.68 -9.28 -8.64
C TYR A 128 2.28 -8.27 -7.70
N LYS A 129 2.98 -7.27 -8.25
CA LYS A 129 3.72 -6.26 -7.48
C LYS A 129 2.87 -5.60 -6.41
N TYR A 130 1.69 -5.07 -6.78
CA TYR A 130 0.86 -4.36 -5.83
C TYR A 130 0.26 -5.27 -4.75
N VAL A 131 -0.10 -6.52 -5.07
CA VAL A 131 -0.57 -7.48 -4.06
C VAL A 131 0.55 -7.82 -3.08
N VAL A 132 1.76 -8.11 -3.59
CA VAL A 132 2.94 -8.40 -2.76
C VAL A 132 3.28 -7.20 -1.88
N GLN A 133 3.28 -5.99 -2.43
CA GLN A 133 3.59 -4.77 -1.69
C GLN A 133 2.55 -4.49 -0.59
N LEU A 134 1.27 -4.58 -0.91
CA LEU A 134 0.18 -4.35 0.06
C LEU A 134 0.21 -5.38 1.19
N PHE A 135 0.48 -6.65 0.88
CA PHE A 135 0.50 -7.71 1.87
C PHE A 135 1.78 -7.71 2.72
N LEU A 136 2.98 -7.74 2.08
CA LEU A 136 4.26 -7.92 2.78
C LEU A 136 4.82 -6.61 3.35
N VAL A 137 4.59 -5.47 2.70
CA VAL A 137 5.18 -4.19 3.11
C VAL A 137 4.18 -3.34 3.89
N GLU A 138 2.94 -3.26 3.41
CA GLU A 138 1.93 -2.41 4.04
C GLU A 138 1.10 -3.13 5.12
N GLY A 139 1.11 -4.47 5.14
CA GLY A 139 0.47 -5.29 6.18
C GLY A 139 -1.04 -5.43 6.04
N TYR A 140 -1.61 -5.26 4.84
CA TYR A 140 -3.02 -5.48 4.57
C TYR A 140 -3.34 -6.96 4.38
N ASP A 141 -4.51 -7.38 4.83
CA ASP A 141 -5.03 -8.71 4.57
C ASP A 141 -5.68 -8.83 3.18
N HIS A 142 -6.10 -10.05 2.80
CA HIS A 142 -6.68 -10.29 1.47
C HIS A 142 -8.04 -9.62 1.26
N ALA A 143 -8.83 -9.44 2.30
CA ALA A 143 -10.11 -8.73 2.23
C ALA A 143 -9.85 -7.24 1.93
N GLU A 144 -8.94 -6.62 2.66
CA GLU A 144 -8.54 -5.23 2.45
C GLU A 144 -7.89 -5.02 1.07
N ILE A 145 -7.01 -5.92 0.64
CA ILE A 145 -6.38 -5.87 -0.69
C ILE A 145 -7.41 -6.00 -1.81
N SER A 146 -8.42 -6.87 -1.62
CA SER A 146 -9.51 -7.04 -2.59
C SER A 146 -10.28 -5.74 -2.82
N GLU A 147 -10.57 -5.01 -1.75
CA GLU A 147 -11.21 -3.69 -1.82
C GLU A 147 -10.32 -2.62 -2.47
N ILE A 148 -9.03 -2.55 -2.06
CA ILE A 148 -8.07 -1.55 -2.58
C ILE A 148 -7.85 -1.73 -4.08
N LEU A 149 -7.65 -2.98 -4.53
CA LEU A 149 -7.34 -3.28 -5.92
C LEU A 149 -8.58 -3.50 -6.81
N GLY A 150 -9.76 -3.72 -6.22
CA GLY A 150 -10.98 -4.06 -6.95
C GLY A 150 -10.92 -5.46 -7.57
N ILE A 151 -10.37 -6.43 -6.84
CA ILE A 151 -10.24 -7.83 -7.25
C ILE A 151 -10.94 -8.73 -6.22
N THR A 152 -11.11 -10.02 -6.51
CA THR A 152 -11.62 -10.97 -5.51
C THR A 152 -10.53 -11.35 -4.50
N GLU A 153 -10.91 -11.79 -3.30
CA GLU A 153 -9.94 -12.31 -2.33
C GLU A 153 -9.17 -13.53 -2.88
N THR A 154 -9.86 -14.39 -3.63
CA THR A 154 -9.23 -15.54 -4.30
C THR A 154 -8.16 -15.09 -5.29
N ALA A 155 -8.42 -14.05 -6.09
CA ALA A 155 -7.43 -13.47 -6.99
C ALA A 155 -6.26 -12.85 -6.20
N SER A 156 -6.55 -12.18 -5.07
CA SER A 156 -5.51 -11.65 -4.18
C SER A 156 -4.58 -12.76 -3.66
N ARG A 157 -5.14 -13.88 -3.16
CA ARG A 157 -4.36 -15.05 -2.69
C ARG A 157 -3.50 -15.63 -3.80
N THR A 158 -4.09 -15.88 -4.96
CA THR A 158 -3.38 -16.45 -6.12
C THR A 158 -2.26 -15.53 -6.61
N ARG A 159 -2.53 -14.22 -6.70
CA ARG A 159 -1.52 -13.22 -7.11
C ARG A 159 -0.39 -13.11 -6.09
N LEU A 160 -0.70 -13.15 -4.79
CA LEU A 160 0.32 -13.14 -3.74
C LEU A 160 1.26 -14.33 -3.88
N LEU A 161 0.70 -15.54 -4.02
CA LEU A 161 1.49 -16.75 -4.11
C LEU A 161 2.41 -16.74 -5.34
N ARG A 162 1.88 -16.40 -6.52
CA ARG A 162 2.70 -16.26 -7.74
C ARG A 162 3.75 -15.16 -7.62
N GLY A 163 3.39 -14.04 -6.99
CA GLY A 163 4.30 -12.94 -6.71
C GLY A 163 5.42 -13.36 -5.76
N LYS A 164 5.11 -14.08 -4.67
CA LYS A 164 6.11 -14.63 -3.74
C LYS A 164 7.06 -15.60 -4.45
N THR A 165 6.56 -16.49 -5.30
CA THR A 165 7.40 -17.44 -6.07
C THR A 165 8.38 -16.69 -6.96
N GLN A 166 7.92 -15.72 -7.76
CA GLN A 166 8.79 -14.92 -8.62
C GLN A 166 9.78 -14.06 -7.83
N LEU A 167 9.35 -13.51 -6.70
CA LEU A 167 10.23 -12.75 -5.81
C LEU A 167 11.33 -13.63 -5.25
N LYS A 168 11.01 -14.85 -4.82
CA LYS A 168 11.99 -15.83 -4.31
C LYS A 168 13.02 -16.21 -5.38
N GLU A 169 12.60 -16.42 -6.62
CA GLU A 169 13.49 -16.68 -7.76
C GLU A 169 14.45 -15.51 -7.99
N LYS A 170 13.93 -14.28 -8.08
CA LYS A 170 14.75 -13.06 -8.25
C LYS A 170 15.75 -12.86 -7.12
N LEU A 171 15.36 -13.13 -5.88
CA LEU A 171 16.25 -12.98 -4.72
C LEU A 171 17.33 -14.05 -4.71
N LYS A 172 17.05 -15.28 -5.16
CA LYS A 172 18.08 -16.32 -5.35
C LYS A 172 19.10 -15.90 -6.40
N ASP A 173 18.67 -15.37 -7.55
CA ASP A 173 19.57 -14.88 -8.59
C ASP A 173 20.49 -13.78 -8.08
N LEU A 174 19.98 -12.89 -7.19
CA LEU A 174 20.80 -11.86 -6.54
C LEU A 174 21.77 -12.40 -5.49
N ALA A 175 21.44 -13.51 -4.83
CA ALA A 175 22.30 -14.13 -3.81
C ALA A 175 23.44 -14.96 -4.43
N TYR A 176 23.21 -15.58 -5.58
CA TYR A 176 24.15 -16.49 -6.25
C TYR A 176 24.74 -15.93 -7.56
N GLY A 177 24.25 -14.77 -8.02
CA GLY A 177 24.71 -14.08 -9.23
C GLY A 177 25.81 -13.08 -8.90
N THR A 178 27.02 -13.60 -8.67
CA THR A 178 28.28 -12.85 -8.73
C THR A 178 29.04 -13.25 -9.98
#